data_218fb4a519200f5eb6f3b8def60d2788
#
_entry.id   218fb4a519200f5eb6f3b8def60d2788
#
_cell.length_a   1.000
_cell.length_b   1.000
_cell.length_c   1.000
_cell.angle_alpha   90.00
_cell.angle_beta   90.00
_cell.angle_gamma   90.00
#
_symmetry.space_group_name_H-M   'P 1'
#
loop_
_entity.id
_entity.type
_entity.pdbx_description
1 polymer ?
#
loop_
_entity_poly.entity_id
_entity_poly.type
_entity_poly.pdbx_seq_one_letter_code
_entity_poly.pdbx_strand_id
1 'polypeptide(L)'
;ALNNRELLVRGNKPGRTELVIWYSDKKREIQHIPLEITVNKHRLEGFLRQIDPKRTINLGMHRGKVVLTGYAEDILQREEAERLLTGLGYDVINLISLQGSQQVQLFVQFAEVVRSHPKRSGFALREIQDQFGIFPPGGGASGNFLLNAQSGVEREVSMSFPQGSSAFQLAFNGRANLFGVLSLMEGHSLARVLAQPTLVVESGQTAKFLAGGEMPVPLVIDNSVSIEYKQFGISLEFTPTVLADRMVSLHVIPEVSGIDPSVSIKEVPGIKTRRTETTIRLRDGESFVISGLLQDELRSVVHKVPLLGDIPVLGILFRSAAYESGQSELVMVVKPKIVGPIPEDETIPLPGENLVQPGNMGAFLLGRLVEERDGKATKYPIGSVGLEMP
;
A
#
# COMPACT_ATOMS: atom_id res chain seq x y z
N ALA A 1 42.41 1.31 55.50
CA ALA A 1 42.64 0.44 56.67
C ALA A 1 41.60 0.74 57.73
N LEU A 2 41.00 -0.28 58.32
CA LEU A 2 40.02 -0.10 59.43
C LEU A 2 40.74 0.09 60.77
N ASN A 3 41.92 -0.55 60.90
CA ASN A 3 42.83 -0.38 62.02
C ASN A 3 44.25 -0.79 61.60
N ASN A 4 45.22 -0.80 62.54
CA ASN A 4 46.62 -1.21 62.22
C ASN A 4 46.81 -2.68 61.80
N ARG A 5 45.75 -3.50 61.80
CA ARG A 5 45.81 -4.93 61.47
C ARG A 5 44.78 -5.35 60.44
N GLU A 6 43.84 -4.46 60.03
CA GLU A 6 42.75 -4.80 59.13
C GLU A 6 42.69 -3.84 57.94
N LEU A 7 42.65 -4.40 56.74
CA LEU A 7 42.49 -3.68 55.48
C LEU A 7 41.21 -4.15 54.81
N LEU A 8 40.23 -3.25 54.58
CA LEU A 8 39.10 -3.54 53.76
C LEU A 8 39.39 -3.19 52.29
N VAL A 9 39.32 -4.16 51.43
CA VAL A 9 39.51 -4.00 49.99
C VAL A 9 38.13 -4.16 49.33
N ARG A 10 37.68 -3.13 48.58
CA ARG A 10 36.45 -3.18 47.82
C ARG A 10 36.78 -3.05 46.32
N GLY A 11 36.39 -4.07 45.53
CA GLY A 11 36.51 -4.02 44.08
C GLY A 11 35.39 -3.19 43.45
N ASN A 12 35.74 -2.26 42.55
CA ASN A 12 34.80 -1.43 41.81
C ASN A 12 34.48 -1.96 40.40
N LYS A 13 35.42 -2.67 39.80
CA LYS A 13 35.29 -3.27 38.46
C LYS A 13 35.91 -4.67 38.45
N PRO A 14 35.38 -5.61 37.64
CA PRO A 14 35.97 -6.90 37.45
C PRO A 14 37.36 -6.77 36.78
N GLY A 15 38.31 -7.59 37.20
CA GLY A 15 39.67 -7.58 36.64
C GLY A 15 40.67 -8.18 37.61
N ARG A 16 41.91 -8.27 37.16
CA ARG A 16 43.05 -8.73 37.97
C ARG A 16 43.90 -7.54 38.31
N THR A 17 44.23 -7.44 39.57
CA THR A 17 45.15 -6.43 40.12
C THR A 17 46.01 -7.06 41.21
N GLU A 18 46.96 -6.31 41.71
CA GLU A 18 47.84 -6.73 42.78
C GLU A 18 47.74 -5.73 43.94
N LEU A 19 47.60 -6.23 45.12
CA LEU A 19 47.72 -5.45 46.32
C LEU A 19 49.15 -5.57 46.87
N VAL A 20 49.86 -4.46 46.85
CA VAL A 20 51.22 -4.39 47.38
C VAL A 20 51.21 -3.76 48.79
N ILE A 21 51.67 -4.47 49.79
CA ILE A 21 51.73 -4.02 51.18
C ILE A 21 53.15 -3.74 51.56
N TRP A 22 53.42 -2.46 51.88
CA TRP A 22 54.71 -2.01 52.45
C TRP A 22 54.58 -1.90 53.95
N TYR A 23 55.49 -2.56 54.65
CA TYR A 23 55.57 -2.47 56.09
C TYR A 23 56.51 -1.33 56.51
N SER A 24 56.16 -0.58 57.51
CA SER A 24 57.01 0.48 58.05
C SER A 24 58.29 -0.03 58.73
N ASP A 25 58.33 -1.32 59.09
CA ASP A 25 59.45 -1.96 59.66
C ASP A 25 60.41 -2.55 58.56
N LYS A 26 61.64 -2.07 58.45
CA LYS A 26 62.59 -2.45 57.40
C LYS A 26 63.04 -3.94 57.47
N LYS A 27 62.57 -4.68 58.48
CA LYS A 27 62.81 -6.14 58.58
C LYS A 27 61.82 -7.04 57.92
N ARG A 28 60.68 -6.44 57.38
CA ARG A 28 59.66 -7.25 56.67
C ARG A 28 59.72 -6.99 55.19
N GLU A 29 59.57 -8.08 54.41
CA GLU A 29 59.55 -8.05 52.96
C GLU A 29 58.18 -7.43 52.48
N ILE A 30 58.24 -6.80 51.33
CA ILE A 30 57.06 -6.28 50.64
C ILE A 30 56.18 -7.49 50.26
N GLN A 31 54.92 -7.47 50.69
CA GLN A 31 53.97 -8.52 50.29
C GLN A 31 53.20 -8.12 49.05
N HIS A 32 53.21 -9.02 48.04
CA HIS A 32 52.45 -8.94 46.82
C HIS A 32 51.31 -9.94 46.90
N ILE A 33 50.04 -9.43 46.94
CA ILE A 33 48.85 -10.26 47.02
C ILE A 33 48.08 -10.11 45.70
N PRO A 34 48.02 -11.13 44.83
CA PRO A 34 47.21 -11.06 43.63
C PRO A 34 45.75 -11.03 44.03
N LEU A 35 44.99 -10.05 43.47
CA LEU A 35 43.59 -9.90 43.69
C LEU A 35 42.85 -10.09 42.36
N GLU A 36 41.89 -11.01 42.36
CA GLU A 36 40.97 -11.19 41.26
C GLU A 36 39.56 -10.79 41.69
N ILE A 37 39.08 -9.72 41.05
CA ILE A 37 37.72 -9.22 41.29
C ILE A 37 36.85 -9.87 40.27
N THR A 38 35.97 -10.77 40.71
CA THR A 38 35.00 -11.47 39.85
C THR A 38 33.63 -10.88 40.04
N VAL A 39 32.83 -10.99 38.99
CA VAL A 39 31.42 -10.59 39.05
C VAL A 39 30.62 -11.64 39.82
N ASN A 40 29.71 -11.20 40.66
CA ASN A 40 28.81 -12.14 41.34
C ASN A 40 27.76 -12.68 40.35
N LYS A 41 28.10 -13.82 39.73
CA LYS A 41 27.30 -14.50 38.74
C LYS A 41 25.87 -14.79 39.23
N HIS A 42 25.71 -15.28 40.47
CA HIS A 42 24.39 -15.59 41.03
C HIS A 42 23.48 -14.38 41.14
N ARG A 43 24.03 -13.19 41.42
CA ARG A 43 23.24 -11.95 41.47
C ARG A 43 22.75 -11.55 40.10
N LEU A 44 23.59 -11.67 39.07
CA LEU A 44 23.22 -11.35 37.67
C LEU A 44 22.21 -12.35 37.12
N GLU A 45 22.39 -13.64 37.41
CA GLU A 45 21.40 -14.68 37.07
C GLU A 45 20.04 -14.41 37.75
N GLY A 46 20.05 -13.88 38.96
CA GLY A 46 18.83 -13.47 39.64
C GLY A 46 18.06 -12.36 38.91
N PHE A 47 18.76 -11.38 38.35
CA PHE A 47 18.14 -10.33 37.55
C PHE A 47 17.67 -10.86 36.19
N LEU A 48 18.45 -11.71 35.53
CA LEU A 48 18.04 -12.33 34.24
C LEU A 48 16.81 -13.21 34.38
N ARG A 49 16.58 -13.86 35.53
CA ARG A 49 15.38 -14.67 35.78
C ARG A 49 14.06 -13.89 35.66
N GLN A 50 14.10 -12.59 35.85
CA GLN A 50 12.92 -11.74 35.68
C GLN A 50 12.53 -11.57 34.20
N ILE A 51 13.54 -11.61 33.31
CA ILE A 51 13.38 -11.47 31.85
C ILE A 51 13.25 -12.84 31.18
N ASP A 52 13.99 -13.84 31.67
CA ASP A 52 14.00 -15.21 31.18
C ASP A 52 13.58 -16.22 32.25
N PRO A 53 12.27 -16.41 32.48
CA PRO A 53 11.76 -17.41 33.43
C PRO A 53 12.10 -18.84 33.02
N LYS A 54 12.22 -19.11 31.72
CA LYS A 54 12.51 -20.46 31.16
C LYS A 54 13.98 -20.83 31.20
N ARG A 55 14.87 -19.91 31.55
CA ARG A 55 16.32 -20.07 31.64
C ARG A 55 16.97 -20.53 30.31
N THR A 56 16.51 -19.98 29.22
CA THR A 56 17.08 -20.23 27.90
C THR A 56 18.32 -19.41 27.62
N ILE A 57 18.52 -18.30 28.38
CA ILE A 57 19.68 -17.41 28.29
C ILE A 57 20.69 -17.81 29.36
N ASN A 58 21.91 -18.09 28.91
CA ASN A 58 23.04 -18.43 29.76
C ASN A 58 24.02 -17.26 29.90
N LEU A 59 24.48 -17.03 31.10
CA LEU A 59 25.45 -16.00 31.42
C LEU A 59 26.85 -16.60 31.61
N GLY A 60 27.78 -16.18 30.75
CA GLY A 60 29.18 -16.50 30.81
C GLY A 60 30.04 -15.28 31.15
N MET A 61 31.32 -15.51 31.45
CA MET A 61 32.32 -14.47 31.66
C MET A 61 33.53 -14.75 30.80
N HIS A 62 33.99 -13.76 30.05
CA HIS A 62 35.21 -13.87 29.27
C HIS A 62 35.99 -12.56 29.35
N ARG A 63 37.24 -12.64 29.84
CA ARG A 63 38.16 -11.50 29.96
C ARG A 63 37.57 -10.25 30.63
N GLY A 64 36.75 -10.42 31.69
CA GLY A 64 36.13 -9.32 32.40
C GLY A 64 34.82 -8.79 31.75
N LYS A 65 34.43 -9.31 30.61
CA LYS A 65 33.18 -9.01 29.93
C LYS A 65 32.12 -10.06 30.24
N VAL A 66 30.88 -9.66 30.30
CA VAL A 66 29.72 -10.56 30.42
C VAL A 66 29.33 -11.05 29.04
N VAL A 67 29.23 -12.35 28.85
CA VAL A 67 28.84 -12.97 27.59
C VAL A 67 27.47 -13.62 27.79
N LEU A 68 26.47 -13.15 27.04
CA LEU A 68 25.17 -13.78 26.97
C LEU A 68 25.14 -14.78 25.82
N THR A 69 24.70 -16.01 26.09
CA THR A 69 24.54 -17.10 25.11
C THR A 69 23.23 -17.79 25.32
N GLY A 70 22.77 -18.59 24.35
CA GLY A 70 21.52 -19.33 24.43
C GLY A 70 20.49 -18.81 23.45
N TYR A 71 19.21 -18.94 23.79
CA TYR A 71 18.09 -18.60 22.91
C TYR A 71 17.13 -17.63 23.59
N ALA A 72 16.69 -16.60 22.90
CA ALA A 72 15.59 -15.75 23.29
C ALA A 72 14.34 -16.10 22.48
N GLU A 73 13.16 -15.96 23.06
CA GLU A 73 11.88 -16.20 22.40
C GLU A 73 11.54 -15.10 21.39
N ASP A 74 11.92 -13.87 21.71
CA ASP A 74 11.71 -12.72 20.85
C ASP A 74 12.90 -11.72 20.89
N ILE A 75 12.84 -10.73 20.00
CA ILE A 75 13.87 -9.68 19.89
C ILE A 75 13.90 -8.82 21.16
N LEU A 76 12.74 -8.55 21.76
CA LEU A 76 12.64 -7.72 22.96
C LEU A 76 13.35 -8.35 24.15
N GLN A 77 13.14 -9.65 24.37
CA GLN A 77 13.80 -10.39 25.45
C GLN A 77 15.34 -10.33 25.30
N ARG A 78 15.84 -10.46 24.08
CA ARG A 78 17.28 -10.33 23.77
C ARG A 78 17.81 -8.93 24.10
N GLU A 79 17.09 -7.89 23.68
CA GLU A 79 17.49 -6.50 23.92
C GLU A 79 17.35 -6.09 25.39
N GLU A 80 16.32 -6.56 26.08
CA GLU A 80 16.14 -6.29 27.51
C GLU A 80 17.22 -6.92 28.36
N ALA A 81 17.63 -8.16 28.03
CA ALA A 81 18.73 -8.82 28.72
C ALA A 81 20.05 -8.03 28.56
N GLU A 82 20.33 -7.52 27.36
CA GLU A 82 21.51 -6.68 27.09
C GLU A 82 21.43 -5.34 27.82
N ARG A 83 20.32 -4.63 27.72
CA ARG A 83 20.10 -3.31 28.38
C ARG A 83 20.20 -3.40 29.89
N LEU A 84 19.65 -4.45 30.50
CA LEU A 84 19.71 -4.67 31.93
C LEU A 84 21.17 -4.77 32.41
N LEU A 85 21.98 -5.59 31.76
CA LEU A 85 23.37 -5.78 32.15
C LEU A 85 24.24 -4.56 31.85
N THR A 86 24.01 -3.90 30.72
CA THR A 86 24.69 -2.64 30.37
C THR A 86 24.32 -1.53 31.36
N GLY A 87 23.06 -1.43 31.77
CA GLY A 87 22.58 -0.49 32.80
C GLY A 87 23.18 -0.73 34.17
N LEU A 88 23.58 -1.97 34.48
CA LEU A 88 24.33 -2.32 35.69
C LEU A 88 25.85 -2.00 35.58
N GLY A 89 26.31 -1.45 34.45
CA GLY A 89 27.68 -1.03 34.22
C GLY A 89 28.62 -2.13 33.73
N TYR A 90 28.09 -3.24 33.21
CA TYR A 90 28.90 -4.32 32.63
C TYR A 90 29.08 -4.13 31.12
N ASP A 91 30.24 -4.49 30.62
CA ASP A 91 30.52 -4.60 29.20
C ASP A 91 30.00 -5.96 28.73
N VAL A 92 28.99 -5.94 27.84
CA VAL A 92 28.21 -7.12 27.43
C VAL A 92 28.56 -7.52 25.99
N ILE A 93 28.78 -8.81 25.78
CA ILE A 93 28.84 -9.43 24.46
C ILE A 93 27.58 -10.27 24.31
N ASN A 94 26.68 -9.85 23.43
CA ASN A 94 25.42 -10.52 23.18
C ASN A 94 25.57 -11.52 22.04
N LEU A 95 25.52 -12.82 22.36
CA LEU A 95 25.51 -13.96 21.44
C LEU A 95 24.22 -14.77 21.56
N ILE A 96 23.13 -14.14 22.00
CA ILE A 96 21.84 -14.80 22.10
C ILE A 96 21.27 -14.98 20.69
N SER A 97 20.94 -16.21 20.33
CA SER A 97 20.21 -16.56 19.11
C SER A 97 18.70 -16.49 19.36
N LEU A 98 17.92 -16.09 18.35
CA LEU A 98 16.46 -16.17 18.44
C LEU A 98 16.01 -17.62 18.26
N GLN A 99 15.03 -18.06 19.04
CA GLN A 99 14.49 -19.42 18.96
C GLN A 99 13.55 -19.54 17.76
N GLY A 100 14.12 -19.88 16.60
CA GLY A 100 13.41 -19.97 15.31
C GLY A 100 13.23 -18.61 14.67
N SER A 101 13.44 -18.53 13.35
CA SER A 101 13.10 -17.34 12.59
C SER A 101 11.57 -17.30 12.45
N GLN A 102 10.92 -16.42 13.23
CA GLN A 102 9.50 -16.21 13.11
C GLN A 102 9.24 -15.36 11.86
N GLN A 103 8.56 -15.95 10.88
CA GLN A 103 8.16 -15.24 9.68
C GLN A 103 6.75 -14.70 9.85
N VAL A 104 6.54 -13.51 9.32
CA VAL A 104 5.22 -12.85 9.32
C VAL A 104 4.79 -12.64 7.89
N GLN A 105 3.66 -13.21 7.55
CA GLN A 105 2.92 -12.94 6.32
C GLN A 105 1.98 -11.76 6.58
N LEU A 106 2.06 -10.75 5.72
CA LEU A 106 1.17 -9.60 5.77
C LEU A 106 0.22 -9.64 4.58
N PHE A 107 -1.06 -9.66 4.87
CA PHE A 107 -2.13 -9.43 3.90
C PHE A 107 -2.55 -7.97 3.98
N VAL A 108 -2.57 -7.28 2.85
CA VAL A 108 -3.10 -5.93 2.75
C VAL A 108 -4.24 -5.92 1.74
N GLN A 109 -5.33 -5.25 2.07
CA GLN A 109 -6.47 -5.07 1.17
C GLN A 109 -6.72 -3.59 0.93
N PHE A 110 -6.71 -3.22 -0.33
CA PHE A 110 -7.18 -1.92 -0.80
C PHE A 110 -8.53 -2.09 -1.44
N ALA A 111 -9.53 -1.38 -0.96
CA ALA A 111 -10.83 -1.30 -1.58
C ALA A 111 -11.18 0.16 -1.83
N GLU A 112 -11.39 0.53 -3.08
CA GLU A 112 -11.83 1.86 -3.49
C GLU A 112 -13.06 1.74 -4.35
N VAL A 113 -14.05 2.56 -4.06
CA VAL A 113 -15.27 2.70 -4.85
C VAL A 113 -15.40 4.16 -5.26
N VAL A 114 -15.49 4.39 -6.56
CA VAL A 114 -15.71 5.73 -7.13
C VAL A 114 -17.04 5.73 -7.85
N ARG A 115 -17.91 6.66 -7.49
CA ARG A 115 -19.21 6.90 -8.11
C ARG A 115 -19.22 8.28 -8.72
N SER A 116 -19.70 8.42 -9.95
CA SER A 116 -19.84 9.71 -10.61
C SER A 116 -21.21 9.82 -11.30
N HIS A 117 -21.86 10.97 -11.10
CA HIS A 117 -23.18 11.26 -11.63
C HIS A 117 -23.16 12.62 -12.34
N PRO A 118 -22.66 12.69 -13.58
CA PRO A 118 -22.76 13.91 -14.37
C PRO A 118 -24.17 14.12 -14.90
N LYS A 119 -24.72 15.34 -14.72
CA LYS A 119 -25.98 15.80 -15.32
C LYS A 119 -25.71 17.08 -16.07
N ARG A 120 -26.07 17.13 -17.32
CA ARG A 120 -25.91 18.31 -18.17
C ARG A 120 -27.19 18.62 -18.88
N SER A 121 -27.58 19.87 -18.88
CA SER A 121 -28.69 20.39 -19.68
C SER A 121 -28.24 21.65 -20.41
N GLY A 122 -28.58 21.78 -21.66
CA GLY A 122 -28.22 22.96 -22.43
C GLY A 122 -29.15 23.14 -23.61
N PHE A 123 -29.38 24.41 -23.97
CA PHE A 123 -30.09 24.79 -25.17
C PHE A 123 -29.17 25.62 -26.07
N ALA A 124 -29.06 25.25 -27.33
CA ALA A 124 -28.32 25.98 -28.33
C ALA A 124 -29.24 26.41 -29.48
N LEU A 125 -29.21 27.70 -29.82
CA LEU A 125 -29.84 28.24 -31.00
C LEU A 125 -28.79 28.37 -32.11
N ARG A 126 -29.08 27.80 -33.29
CA ARG A 126 -28.27 27.97 -34.49
C ARG A 126 -29.18 28.38 -35.66
N GLU A 127 -28.65 29.23 -36.49
CA GLU A 127 -29.33 29.60 -37.74
C GLU A 127 -28.93 28.57 -38.81
N ILE A 128 -29.93 27.80 -39.27
CA ILE A 128 -29.78 26.83 -40.37
C ILE A 128 -31.03 26.90 -41.24
N GLN A 129 -30.86 26.95 -42.54
CA GLN A 129 -31.93 26.99 -43.53
C GLN A 129 -32.58 25.60 -43.70
N ASP A 130 -33.87 25.51 -43.39
CA ASP A 130 -34.82 24.43 -43.68
C ASP A 130 -34.41 22.99 -43.37
N GLN A 131 -34.75 22.45 -42.19
CA GLN A 131 -35.37 21.12 -41.98
C GLN A 131 -35.38 20.63 -40.53
N PHE A 132 -36.26 19.66 -40.24
CA PHE A 132 -36.56 19.06 -38.92
C PHE A 132 -35.94 17.69 -38.78
N GLY A 133 -35.33 17.37 -37.64
CA GLY A 133 -34.83 16.02 -37.30
C GLY A 133 -34.95 15.69 -35.81
N ILE A 134 -35.36 14.45 -35.49
CA ILE A 134 -35.38 13.87 -34.14
C ILE A 134 -34.27 12.82 -34.09
N PHE A 135 -33.35 12.91 -33.13
CA PHE A 135 -32.23 11.97 -32.97
C PHE A 135 -32.46 11.09 -31.75
N PRO A 136 -32.38 9.76 -31.90
CA PRO A 136 -32.54 8.82 -30.78
C PRO A 136 -31.35 8.88 -29.83
N PRO A 137 -31.54 8.60 -28.54
CA PRO A 137 -30.44 8.47 -27.56
C PRO A 137 -29.61 7.20 -27.85
N GLY A 138 -28.28 7.30 -27.77
CA GLY A 138 -27.38 6.14 -27.77
C GLY A 138 -26.57 5.89 -29.03
N GLY A 139 -26.62 6.71 -30.04
CA GLY A 139 -25.78 6.60 -31.24
C GLY A 139 -24.50 7.43 -31.09
N GLY A 140 -23.40 6.83 -30.64
CA GLY A 140 -22.05 7.40 -30.78
C GLY A 140 -21.62 7.38 -32.23
N ALA A 141 -22.18 8.26 -33.06
CA ALA A 141 -21.75 8.48 -34.41
C ALA A 141 -21.48 9.98 -34.59
N SER A 142 -20.21 10.31 -34.89
CA SER A 142 -20.00 11.52 -35.68
C SER A 142 -20.64 11.26 -37.05
N GLY A 143 -21.93 11.59 -37.17
CA GLY A 143 -22.68 11.44 -38.37
C GLY A 143 -22.72 12.76 -39.07
N ASN A 144 -22.21 12.83 -40.28
CA ASN A 144 -22.58 13.86 -41.22
C ASN A 144 -24.02 13.58 -41.64
N PHE A 145 -24.98 14.43 -41.21
CA PHE A 145 -26.33 14.36 -41.66
C PHE A 145 -26.49 15.18 -42.93
N LEU A 146 -26.80 14.51 -44.03
CA LEU A 146 -27.26 15.20 -45.25
C LEU A 146 -28.70 15.67 -45.01
N LEU A 147 -28.88 16.95 -44.78
CA LEU A 147 -30.21 17.58 -44.84
C LEU A 147 -30.56 17.77 -46.31
N ASN A 148 -31.43 16.92 -46.83
CA ASN A 148 -31.90 17.02 -48.20
C ASN A 148 -32.83 18.24 -48.31
N ALA A 149 -32.29 19.35 -48.77
CA ALA A 149 -33.08 20.52 -49.14
C ALA A 149 -33.63 20.32 -50.54
N GLN A 150 -34.91 20.47 -50.68
CA GLN A 150 -35.65 20.38 -51.95
C GLN A 150 -35.23 21.43 -53.01
N SER A 151 -34.13 22.12 -52.79
CA SER A 151 -33.56 23.17 -53.62
C SER A 151 -32.13 22.90 -54.10
N GLY A 152 -31.69 21.63 -54.20
CA GLY A 152 -30.50 21.26 -54.95
C GLY A 152 -29.11 21.66 -54.40
N VAL A 153 -29.06 22.13 -53.13
CA VAL A 153 -27.77 22.44 -52.47
C VAL A 153 -27.64 21.51 -51.27
N GLU A 154 -26.75 20.48 -51.40
CA GLU A 154 -26.36 19.65 -50.28
C GLU A 154 -25.52 20.45 -49.31
N ARG A 155 -25.99 20.65 -48.08
CA ARG A 155 -25.20 21.22 -46.98
C ARG A 155 -24.91 20.13 -45.96
N GLU A 156 -23.65 19.88 -45.76
CA GLU A 156 -23.14 18.98 -44.77
C GLU A 156 -23.09 19.68 -43.40
N VAL A 157 -23.91 19.24 -42.46
CA VAL A 157 -23.87 19.72 -41.07
C VAL A 157 -23.19 18.65 -40.22
N SER A 158 -21.95 18.88 -39.89
CA SER A 158 -21.22 17.99 -38.96
C SER A 158 -21.60 18.32 -37.51
N MET A 159 -22.23 17.36 -36.83
CA MET A 159 -22.48 17.43 -35.38
C MET A 159 -21.57 16.37 -34.71
N SER A 160 -20.69 16.84 -33.83
CA SER A 160 -19.90 15.97 -32.98
C SER A 160 -20.60 15.74 -31.65
N PHE A 161 -20.94 14.48 -31.35
CA PHE A 161 -21.50 14.09 -30.05
C PHE A 161 -20.41 13.41 -29.23
N PRO A 162 -20.34 13.69 -27.91
CA PRO A 162 -19.43 12.95 -27.04
C PRO A 162 -19.81 11.47 -27.02
N GLN A 163 -18.82 10.61 -27.29
CA GLN A 163 -19.00 9.16 -27.30
C GLN A 163 -19.40 8.65 -25.90
N GLY A 164 -20.46 7.85 -25.79
CA GLY A 164 -20.87 7.19 -24.55
C GLY A 164 -21.88 7.92 -23.68
N SER A 165 -22.50 8.99 -24.15
CA SER A 165 -23.54 9.71 -23.40
C SER A 165 -24.95 9.38 -23.88
N SER A 166 -25.85 8.98 -22.99
CA SER A 166 -27.31 8.94 -23.23
C SER A 166 -27.82 10.37 -23.25
N ALA A 167 -27.70 11.05 -24.39
CA ALA A 167 -28.21 12.41 -24.54
C ALA A 167 -29.54 12.37 -25.29
N PHE A 168 -30.57 12.95 -24.70
CA PHE A 168 -31.80 13.23 -25.42
C PHE A 168 -31.69 14.61 -26.08
N GLN A 169 -31.85 14.66 -27.39
CA GLN A 169 -31.78 15.89 -28.15
C GLN A 169 -33.04 16.10 -28.92
N LEU A 170 -33.69 17.26 -28.71
CA LEU A 170 -34.83 17.73 -29.47
C LEU A 170 -34.37 18.90 -30.31
N ALA A 171 -34.58 18.77 -31.59
CA ALA A 171 -34.31 19.82 -32.53
C ALA A 171 -35.65 20.41 -33.06
N PHE A 172 -35.77 21.72 -33.05
CA PHE A 172 -36.97 22.41 -33.52
C PHE A 172 -36.60 23.36 -34.65
N ASN A 173 -37.34 23.31 -35.72
CA ASN A 173 -37.27 24.31 -36.80
C ASN A 173 -38.48 25.26 -36.72
N GLY A 174 -38.19 26.54 -36.65
CA GLY A 174 -39.20 27.61 -36.72
C GLY A 174 -39.22 28.27 -38.10
N ARG A 175 -40.31 28.97 -38.43
CA ARG A 175 -40.49 29.73 -39.70
C ARG A 175 -39.43 30.81 -39.95
N ALA A 176 -38.46 31.00 -39.04
CA ALA A 176 -37.44 32.04 -39.09
C ALA A 176 -36.01 31.48 -39.31
N ASN A 177 -35.84 30.28 -39.88
CA ASN A 177 -34.53 29.63 -40.06
C ASN A 177 -33.72 29.45 -38.79
N LEU A 178 -34.37 29.43 -37.63
CA LEU A 178 -33.78 29.23 -36.33
C LEU A 178 -33.92 27.76 -35.91
N PHE A 179 -32.79 27.11 -35.66
CA PHE A 179 -32.75 25.73 -35.19
C PHE A 179 -32.34 25.69 -33.72
N GLY A 180 -33.23 25.17 -32.89
CA GLY A 180 -32.98 25.00 -31.46
C GLY A 180 -32.65 23.55 -31.11
N VAL A 181 -31.54 23.31 -30.43
CA VAL A 181 -31.18 22.00 -29.92
C VAL A 181 -31.24 22.03 -28.40
N LEU A 182 -32.16 21.26 -27.84
CA LEU A 182 -32.19 20.97 -26.39
C LEU A 182 -31.44 19.67 -26.15
N SER A 183 -30.36 19.75 -25.39
CA SER A 183 -29.60 18.59 -24.99
C SER A 183 -29.81 18.32 -23.50
N LEU A 184 -30.19 17.08 -23.16
CA LEU A 184 -30.32 16.58 -21.80
C LEU A 184 -29.44 15.33 -21.68
N MET A 185 -28.48 15.33 -20.75
CA MET A 185 -27.59 14.21 -20.52
C MET A 185 -27.54 13.87 -19.03
N GLU A 186 -27.76 12.61 -18.72
CA GLU A 186 -27.55 12.06 -17.38
C GLU A 186 -26.68 10.80 -17.52
N GLY A 187 -25.62 10.70 -16.73
CA GLY A 187 -24.72 9.56 -16.71
C GLY A 187 -24.55 9.02 -15.31
N HIS A 188 -24.33 7.71 -15.23
CA HIS A 188 -23.96 7.03 -13.99
C HIS A 188 -22.71 6.21 -14.25
N SER A 189 -21.66 6.44 -13.50
CA SER A 189 -20.48 5.58 -13.55
C SER A 189 -20.14 5.07 -12.16
N LEU A 190 -19.76 3.79 -12.11
CA LEU A 190 -19.30 3.11 -10.91
C LEU A 190 -18.00 2.39 -11.26
N ALA A 191 -16.94 2.74 -10.57
CA ALA A 191 -15.67 2.03 -10.63
C ALA A 191 -15.32 1.44 -9.26
N ARG A 192 -14.84 0.21 -9.24
CA ARG A 192 -14.32 -0.46 -8.05
C ARG A 192 -12.90 -0.93 -8.31
N VAL A 193 -11.99 -0.55 -7.43
CA VAL A 193 -10.62 -1.07 -7.42
C VAL A 193 -10.45 -1.93 -6.18
N LEU A 194 -9.95 -3.15 -6.37
CA LEU A 194 -9.59 -4.06 -5.30
C LEU A 194 -8.17 -4.57 -5.58
N ALA A 195 -7.27 -4.39 -4.61
CA ALA A 195 -5.92 -4.92 -4.67
C ALA A 195 -5.58 -5.59 -3.34
N GLN A 196 -4.94 -6.77 -3.41
CA GLN A 196 -4.64 -7.59 -2.25
C GLN A 196 -3.19 -8.10 -2.30
N PRO A 197 -2.18 -7.23 -2.11
CA PRO A 197 -0.80 -7.67 -2.02
C PRO A 197 -0.56 -8.48 -0.75
N THR A 198 0.24 -9.52 -0.88
CA THR A 198 0.67 -10.38 0.21
C THR A 198 2.18 -10.57 0.15
N LEU A 199 2.85 -10.47 1.29
CA LEU A 199 4.30 -10.58 1.36
C LEU A 199 4.70 -11.23 2.69
N VAL A 200 5.78 -12.02 2.68
CA VAL A 200 6.31 -12.71 3.86
C VAL A 200 7.70 -12.19 4.16
N VAL A 201 7.99 -11.97 5.43
CA VAL A 201 9.31 -11.52 5.89
C VAL A 201 9.62 -12.03 7.29
N GLU A 202 10.89 -12.14 7.62
CA GLU A 202 11.37 -12.48 8.95
C GLU A 202 11.15 -11.30 9.93
N SER A 203 10.80 -11.64 11.18
CA SER A 203 10.64 -10.66 12.27
C SER A 203 11.87 -9.76 12.43
N GLY A 204 11.67 -8.45 12.44
CA GLY A 204 12.73 -7.44 12.52
C GLY A 204 13.36 -7.04 11.20
N GLN A 205 13.00 -7.67 10.06
CA GLN A 205 13.51 -7.34 8.74
C GLN A 205 12.48 -6.55 7.94
N THR A 206 12.96 -5.74 7.00
CA THR A 206 12.10 -4.98 6.08
C THR A 206 11.98 -5.70 4.75
N ALA A 207 10.77 -5.87 4.26
CA ALA A 207 10.49 -6.36 2.93
C ALA A 207 9.76 -5.33 2.08
N LYS A 208 10.03 -5.38 0.77
CA LYS A 208 9.43 -4.51 -0.25
C LYS A 208 8.89 -5.34 -1.39
N PHE A 209 7.70 -4.99 -1.83
CA PHE A 209 7.01 -5.58 -2.98
C PHE A 209 6.52 -4.46 -3.89
N LEU A 210 6.70 -4.62 -5.19
CA LEU A 210 6.17 -3.72 -6.21
C LEU A 210 5.59 -4.54 -7.36
N ALA A 211 4.32 -4.35 -7.64
CA ALA A 211 3.64 -4.89 -8.82
C ALA A 211 3.07 -3.73 -9.63
N GLY A 212 3.72 -3.39 -10.74
CA GLY A 212 3.36 -2.22 -11.53
C GLY A 212 4.23 -2.05 -12.76
N GLY A 213 4.45 -0.80 -13.15
CA GLY A 213 5.29 -0.41 -14.26
C GLY A 213 6.08 0.86 -13.95
N GLU A 214 6.79 1.35 -14.95
CA GLU A 214 7.54 2.59 -14.87
C GLU A 214 7.10 3.54 -15.99
N MET A 215 6.85 4.80 -15.64
CA MET A 215 6.48 5.84 -16.57
C MET A 215 7.71 6.71 -16.87
N PRO A 216 8.11 6.84 -18.13
CA PRO A 216 9.20 7.72 -18.53
C PRO A 216 8.76 9.19 -18.45
N VAL A 217 9.46 10.00 -17.68
CA VAL A 217 9.25 11.44 -17.58
C VAL A 217 10.44 12.16 -18.19
N PRO A 218 10.26 12.87 -19.33
CA PRO A 218 11.34 13.61 -19.92
C PRO A 218 11.68 14.88 -19.12
N LEU A 219 12.93 15.01 -18.72
CA LEU A 219 13.48 16.19 -18.07
C LEU A 219 14.35 16.93 -19.08
N VAL A 220 14.03 18.19 -19.36
CA VAL A 220 14.84 19.06 -20.23
C VAL A 220 15.74 19.90 -19.33
N ILE A 221 17.05 19.62 -19.38
CA ILE A 221 18.08 20.35 -18.64
C ILE A 221 19.11 20.86 -19.68
N ASP A 222 19.33 22.13 -19.73
CA ASP A 222 20.36 22.79 -20.58
C ASP A 222 20.40 22.26 -22.04
N ASN A 223 19.25 22.21 -22.71
CA ASN A 223 19.09 21.73 -24.08
C ASN A 223 19.35 20.22 -24.30
N SER A 224 19.52 19.44 -23.21
CA SER A 224 19.62 17.99 -23.21
C SER A 224 18.34 17.36 -22.63
N VAL A 225 17.86 16.27 -23.23
CA VAL A 225 16.71 15.52 -22.73
C VAL A 225 17.23 14.33 -21.93
N SER A 226 16.95 14.31 -20.64
CA SER A 226 17.14 13.14 -19.77
C SER A 226 15.78 12.50 -19.50
N ILE A 227 15.73 11.19 -19.32
CA ILE A 227 14.50 10.47 -19.00
C ILE A 227 14.61 9.96 -17.56
N GLU A 228 13.68 10.38 -16.70
CA GLU A 228 13.50 9.84 -15.36
C GLU A 228 12.33 8.84 -15.38
N TYR A 229 12.56 7.62 -14.86
CA TYR A 229 11.51 6.62 -14.75
C TYR A 229 10.85 6.71 -13.38
N LYS A 230 9.52 6.93 -13.37
CA LYS A 230 8.72 6.95 -12.14
C LYS A 230 7.89 5.68 -12.02
N GLN A 231 8.09 4.93 -10.95
CA GLN A 231 7.36 3.72 -10.66
C GLN A 231 5.90 4.03 -10.30
N PHE A 232 4.99 3.21 -10.77
CA PHE A 232 3.58 3.22 -10.40
C PHE A 232 3.05 1.79 -10.29
N GLY A 233 1.95 1.61 -9.57
CA GLY A 233 1.32 0.31 -9.35
C GLY A 233 0.99 0.08 -7.87
N ILE A 234 1.06 -1.16 -7.43
CA ILE A 234 0.82 -1.58 -6.05
C ILE A 234 2.17 -1.81 -5.40
N SER A 235 2.49 -1.00 -4.38
CA SER A 235 3.70 -1.12 -3.58
C SER A 235 3.35 -1.40 -2.13
N LEU A 236 4.12 -2.27 -1.49
CA LEU A 236 4.01 -2.61 -0.09
C LEU A 236 5.40 -2.72 0.50
N GLU A 237 5.68 -1.87 1.47
CA GLU A 237 6.87 -1.97 2.31
C GLU A 237 6.42 -2.19 3.75
N PHE A 238 7.01 -3.16 4.45
CA PHE A 238 6.68 -3.38 5.84
C PHE A 238 7.81 -4.02 6.64
N THR A 239 7.81 -3.75 7.95
CA THR A 239 8.74 -4.29 8.93
C THR A 239 7.93 -4.80 10.12
N PRO A 240 7.77 -6.12 10.27
CA PRO A 240 7.10 -6.72 11.41
C PRO A 240 8.09 -6.97 12.54
N THR A 241 7.64 -6.89 13.78
CA THR A 241 8.35 -7.35 14.96
C THR A 241 7.39 -8.21 15.78
N VAL A 242 7.67 -9.50 15.88
CA VAL A 242 6.88 -10.41 16.73
C VAL A 242 7.26 -10.15 18.18
N LEU A 243 6.26 -9.90 19.00
CA LEU A 243 6.35 -9.64 20.42
C LEU A 243 5.88 -10.88 21.22
N ALA A 244 5.97 -10.81 22.54
CA ALA A 244 5.36 -11.81 23.41
C ALA A 244 3.85 -11.97 23.14
N ASP A 245 3.26 -13.11 23.52
CA ASP A 245 1.83 -13.43 23.37
C ASP A 245 1.30 -13.38 21.92
N ARG A 246 2.15 -13.69 20.93
CA ARG A 246 1.80 -13.67 19.49
C ARG A 246 1.27 -12.31 19.01
N MET A 247 1.71 -11.25 19.66
CA MET A 247 1.48 -9.90 19.19
C MET A 247 2.50 -9.53 18.10
N VAL A 248 2.06 -8.84 17.07
CA VAL A 248 2.93 -8.36 15.98
C VAL A 248 2.87 -6.84 15.96
N SER A 249 4.01 -6.19 16.16
CA SER A 249 4.19 -4.76 15.89
C SER A 249 4.55 -4.61 14.42
N LEU A 250 3.78 -3.83 13.69
CA LEU A 250 3.86 -3.66 12.24
C LEU A 250 4.12 -2.20 11.90
N HIS A 251 5.27 -1.92 11.29
CA HIS A 251 5.46 -0.68 10.54
C HIS A 251 5.17 -0.99 9.07
N VAL A 252 4.17 -0.31 8.47
CA VAL A 252 3.66 -0.64 7.14
C VAL A 252 3.44 0.61 6.30
N ILE A 253 3.89 0.54 5.04
CA ILE A 253 3.80 1.61 4.04
C ILE A 253 3.19 1.03 2.77
N PRO A 254 1.86 0.85 2.74
CA PRO A 254 1.15 0.44 1.54
C PRO A 254 0.92 1.63 0.60
N GLU A 255 1.07 1.42 -0.69
CA GLU A 255 0.83 2.41 -1.74
C GLU A 255 0.14 1.77 -2.94
N VAL A 256 -0.88 2.46 -3.46
CA VAL A 256 -1.49 2.16 -4.76
C VAL A 256 -1.43 3.41 -5.61
N SER A 257 -0.76 3.31 -6.74
CA SER A 257 -0.63 4.40 -7.70
C SER A 257 -1.04 3.96 -9.10
N GLY A 258 -1.60 4.87 -9.85
CA GLY A 258 -2.05 4.62 -11.21
C GLY A 258 -1.92 5.86 -12.08
N ILE A 259 -1.85 5.66 -13.38
CA ILE A 259 -1.79 6.75 -14.37
C ILE A 259 -3.14 7.48 -14.39
N ASP A 260 -3.11 8.80 -14.27
CA ASP A 260 -4.27 9.67 -14.38
C ASP A 260 -4.14 10.55 -15.64
N PRO A 261 -4.82 10.20 -16.73
CA PRO A 261 -4.77 10.98 -17.96
C PRO A 261 -5.53 12.32 -17.88
N SER A 262 -6.37 12.54 -16.85
CA SER A 262 -7.09 13.79 -16.66
C SER A 262 -6.18 14.96 -16.30
N VAL A 263 -5.00 14.64 -15.71
CA VAL A 263 -3.94 15.58 -15.38
C VAL A 263 -2.75 15.30 -16.27
N SER A 264 -2.55 16.08 -17.33
CA SER A 264 -1.41 15.92 -18.23
C SER A 264 -0.71 17.26 -18.49
N ILE A 265 0.61 17.22 -18.52
CA ILE A 265 1.46 18.38 -18.88
C ILE A 265 2.37 17.93 -20.03
N LYS A 266 2.26 18.61 -21.20
CA LYS A 266 3.06 18.29 -22.39
C LYS A 266 3.02 16.80 -22.74
N GLU A 267 1.84 16.20 -22.81
CA GLU A 267 1.58 14.79 -23.13
C GLU A 267 2.04 13.76 -22.08
N VAL A 268 2.67 14.21 -20.98
CA VAL A 268 3.02 13.34 -19.84
C VAL A 268 1.81 13.28 -18.90
N PRO A 269 1.18 12.12 -18.69
CA PRO A 269 0.06 12.00 -17.77
C PRO A 269 0.51 12.11 -16.31
N GLY A 270 -0.40 12.50 -15.42
CA GLY A 270 -0.18 12.50 -13.99
C GLY A 270 -0.19 11.09 -13.38
N ILE A 271 0.31 10.96 -12.16
CA ILE A 271 0.18 9.74 -11.36
C ILE A 271 -0.69 10.09 -10.14
N LYS A 272 -1.79 9.36 -9.98
CA LYS A 272 -2.64 9.44 -8.80
C LYS A 272 -2.18 8.40 -7.80
N THR A 273 -1.75 8.84 -6.61
CA THR A 273 -1.17 7.99 -5.58
C THR A 273 -2.01 8.01 -4.31
N ARG A 274 -2.20 6.85 -3.71
CA ARG A 274 -2.79 6.63 -2.40
C ARG A 274 -1.79 5.90 -1.53
N ARG A 275 -1.24 6.59 -0.56
CA ARG A 275 -0.19 6.08 0.33
C ARG A 275 -0.57 6.33 1.78
N THR A 276 -0.29 5.37 2.61
CA THR A 276 -0.42 5.45 4.07
C THR A 276 0.87 4.96 4.69
N GLU A 277 1.31 5.57 5.78
CA GLU A 277 2.46 5.13 6.57
C GLU A 277 2.03 5.12 8.03
N THR A 278 2.12 3.95 8.68
CA THR A 278 1.67 3.79 10.05
C THR A 278 2.38 2.66 10.78
N THR A 279 2.37 2.75 12.12
CA THR A 279 2.84 1.67 12.99
C THR A 279 1.71 1.24 13.91
N ILE A 280 1.36 -0.05 13.87
CA ILE A 280 0.26 -0.63 14.64
C ILE A 280 0.70 -1.91 15.33
N ARG A 281 -0.08 -2.34 16.33
CA ARG A 281 0.09 -3.63 17.01
C ARG A 281 -1.18 -4.42 16.91
N LEU A 282 -1.07 -5.66 16.44
CA LEU A 282 -2.18 -6.60 16.23
C LEU A 282 -1.79 -7.97 16.75
N ARG A 283 -2.78 -8.76 17.10
CA ARG A 283 -2.56 -10.19 17.33
C ARG A 283 -2.46 -10.95 16.01
N ASP A 284 -1.81 -12.07 16.06
CA ASP A 284 -1.72 -13.00 14.94
C ASP A 284 -3.11 -13.31 14.37
N GLY A 285 -3.32 -13.02 13.06
CA GLY A 285 -4.57 -13.25 12.35
C GLY A 285 -5.67 -12.19 12.55
N GLU A 286 -5.49 -11.16 13.39
CA GLU A 286 -6.44 -10.05 13.51
C GLU A 286 -6.35 -9.08 12.33
N SER A 287 -7.50 -8.59 11.89
CA SER A 287 -7.58 -7.56 10.83
C SER A 287 -7.84 -6.19 11.43
N PHE A 288 -7.23 -5.15 10.85
CA PHE A 288 -7.41 -3.78 11.28
C PHE A 288 -7.46 -2.82 10.10
N VAL A 289 -8.35 -1.83 10.18
CA VAL A 289 -8.45 -0.75 9.18
C VAL A 289 -7.41 0.32 9.53
N ILE A 290 -6.41 0.47 8.67
CA ILE A 290 -5.31 1.42 8.91
C ILE A 290 -5.55 2.80 8.29
N SER A 291 -6.38 2.88 7.26
CA SER A 291 -6.69 4.13 6.58
C SER A 291 -8.07 4.05 5.92
N GLY A 292 -8.74 5.18 5.87
CA GLY A 292 -9.99 5.36 5.15
C GLY A 292 -10.09 6.78 4.61
N LEU A 293 -10.76 6.95 3.48
CA LEU A 293 -11.09 8.24 2.88
C LEU A 293 -12.51 8.20 2.36
N LEU A 294 -13.28 9.18 2.75
CA LEU A 294 -14.55 9.51 2.11
C LEU A 294 -14.42 10.91 1.53
N GLN A 295 -14.53 11.02 0.21
CA GLN A 295 -14.51 12.28 -0.51
C GLN A 295 -15.80 12.43 -1.27
N ASP A 296 -16.48 13.55 -1.06
CA ASP A 296 -17.69 13.93 -1.81
C ASP A 296 -17.42 15.27 -2.49
N GLU A 297 -17.48 15.28 -3.80
CA GLU A 297 -17.24 16.45 -4.62
C GLU A 297 -18.51 16.81 -5.40
N LEU A 298 -18.97 18.01 -5.18
CA LEU A 298 -20.12 18.56 -5.86
C LEU A 298 -19.70 19.77 -6.68
N ARG A 299 -19.85 19.67 -7.99
CA ARG A 299 -19.58 20.77 -8.91
C ARG A 299 -20.84 21.15 -9.67
N SER A 300 -21.22 22.42 -9.55
CA SER A 300 -22.35 22.97 -10.29
C SER A 300 -21.92 24.21 -11.07
N VAL A 301 -22.15 24.20 -12.35
CA VAL A 301 -21.83 25.34 -13.25
C VAL A 301 -23.08 25.69 -14.01
N VAL A 302 -23.49 26.95 -13.92
CA VAL A 302 -24.66 27.46 -14.63
C VAL A 302 -24.23 28.68 -15.46
N HIS A 303 -24.44 28.60 -16.76
CA HIS A 303 -24.29 29.73 -17.69
C HIS A 303 -25.67 30.15 -18.12
N LYS A 304 -26.03 31.41 -17.92
CA LYS A 304 -27.36 31.94 -18.27
C LYS A 304 -27.29 33.32 -18.91
N VAL A 305 -28.27 33.63 -19.74
CA VAL A 305 -28.50 34.99 -20.20
C VAL A 305 -29.15 35.75 -19.04
N PRO A 306 -28.60 36.88 -18.59
CA PRO A 306 -29.23 37.68 -17.52
C PRO A 306 -30.71 38.02 -17.83
N LEU A 307 -31.53 37.97 -16.80
CA LEU A 307 -32.98 38.19 -16.85
C LEU A 307 -33.77 37.07 -17.56
N LEU A 308 -33.42 36.66 -18.77
CA LEU A 308 -34.13 35.63 -19.54
C LEU A 308 -33.91 34.22 -18.95
N GLY A 309 -32.72 33.90 -18.46
CA GLY A 309 -32.44 32.61 -17.85
C GLY A 309 -33.07 32.40 -16.47
N ASP A 310 -33.63 33.49 -15.87
CA ASP A 310 -34.30 33.44 -14.55
C ASP A 310 -35.81 33.27 -14.67
N ILE A 311 -36.38 33.33 -15.86
CA ILE A 311 -37.83 33.16 -16.07
C ILE A 311 -38.23 31.70 -15.75
N PRO A 312 -39.22 31.47 -14.88
CA PRO A 312 -39.73 30.13 -14.62
C PRO A 312 -40.18 29.44 -15.92
N VAL A 313 -39.82 28.17 -16.08
CA VAL A 313 -40.10 27.30 -17.25
C VAL A 313 -39.39 27.75 -18.53
N LEU A 314 -39.49 28.99 -18.96
CA LEU A 314 -38.89 29.50 -20.18
C LEU A 314 -37.37 29.71 -20.05
N GLY A 315 -36.87 29.94 -18.84
CA GLY A 315 -35.44 30.15 -18.59
C GLY A 315 -34.54 28.98 -18.99
N ILE A 316 -35.07 27.77 -19.14
CA ILE A 316 -34.33 26.59 -19.61
C ILE A 316 -33.80 26.77 -21.04
N LEU A 317 -34.45 27.60 -21.86
CA LEU A 317 -34.03 27.95 -23.22
C LEU A 317 -32.88 28.97 -23.25
N PHE A 318 -32.61 29.63 -22.12
CA PHE A 318 -31.62 30.71 -21.98
C PHE A 318 -30.56 30.41 -20.95
N ARG A 319 -30.46 29.14 -20.50
CA ARG A 319 -29.43 28.69 -19.56
C ARG A 319 -28.89 27.32 -19.94
N SER A 320 -27.63 27.12 -19.64
CA SER A 320 -26.95 25.81 -19.67
C SER A 320 -26.51 25.49 -18.24
N ALA A 321 -26.84 24.31 -17.76
CA ALA A 321 -26.45 23.85 -16.44
C ALA A 321 -25.69 22.53 -16.55
N ALA A 322 -24.55 22.46 -15.88
CA ALA A 322 -23.78 21.25 -15.68
C ALA A 322 -23.65 20.99 -14.18
N TYR A 323 -24.06 19.81 -13.77
CA TYR A 323 -24.01 19.33 -12.41
C TYR A 323 -23.23 18.02 -12.40
N GLU A 324 -22.20 17.94 -11.57
CA GLU A 324 -21.35 16.77 -11.44
C GLU A 324 -21.21 16.45 -9.95
N SER A 325 -21.62 15.25 -9.56
CA SER A 325 -21.42 14.72 -8.23
C SER A 325 -20.49 13.53 -8.33
N GLY A 326 -19.38 13.59 -7.62
CA GLY A 326 -18.36 12.54 -7.53
C GLY A 326 -18.19 12.12 -6.07
N GLN A 327 -18.32 10.83 -5.78
CA GLN A 327 -18.07 10.26 -4.48
C GLN A 327 -17.00 9.19 -4.57
N SER A 328 -15.97 9.28 -3.71
CA SER A 328 -14.90 8.29 -3.61
C SER A 328 -14.78 7.80 -2.17
N GLU A 329 -14.85 6.50 -2.01
CA GLU A 329 -14.66 5.82 -0.73
C GLU A 329 -13.44 4.90 -0.83
N LEU A 330 -12.47 5.06 0.07
CA LEU A 330 -11.26 4.24 0.15
C LEU A 330 -11.17 3.63 1.54
N VAL A 331 -10.81 2.34 1.59
CA VAL A 331 -10.49 1.63 2.84
C VAL A 331 -9.24 0.79 2.62
N MET A 332 -8.31 0.85 3.58
CA MET A 332 -7.13 -0.01 3.64
C MET A 332 -7.17 -0.86 4.90
N VAL A 333 -7.10 -2.18 4.72
CA VAL A 333 -7.13 -3.17 5.80
C VAL A 333 -5.85 -3.97 5.78
N VAL A 334 -5.31 -4.28 6.95
CA VAL A 334 -4.13 -5.14 7.11
C VAL A 334 -4.44 -6.29 8.04
N LYS A 335 -3.80 -7.45 7.79
CA LYS A 335 -3.90 -8.67 8.59
C LYS A 335 -2.54 -9.37 8.63
N PRO A 336 -1.82 -9.34 9.74
CA PRO A 336 -0.60 -10.12 9.92
C PRO A 336 -0.95 -11.57 10.26
N LYS A 337 -0.11 -12.50 9.82
CA LYS A 337 -0.16 -13.92 10.21
C LYS A 337 1.26 -14.44 10.45
N ILE A 338 1.52 -15.05 11.58
CA ILE A 338 2.79 -15.71 11.86
C ILE A 338 2.77 -17.06 11.13
N VAL A 339 3.75 -17.28 10.25
CA VAL A 339 3.83 -18.46 9.39
C VAL A 339 5.17 -19.18 9.57
N GLY A 340 5.18 -20.47 9.32
CA GLY A 340 6.39 -21.30 9.25
C GLY A 340 6.77 -21.64 7.81
N PRO A 341 7.94 -22.20 7.58
CA PRO A 341 8.32 -22.73 6.27
C PRO A 341 7.39 -23.89 5.89
N ILE A 342 7.15 -24.05 4.59
CA ILE A 342 6.38 -25.15 4.04
C ILE A 342 7.26 -26.41 4.08
N PRO A 343 6.75 -27.56 4.57
CA PRO A 343 7.49 -28.82 4.55
C PRO A 343 7.87 -29.26 3.13
N GLU A 344 9.00 -29.95 2.99
CA GLU A 344 9.52 -30.39 1.68
C GLU A 344 8.55 -31.34 0.94
N ASP A 345 7.74 -32.08 1.70
CA ASP A 345 6.78 -33.05 1.14
C ASP A 345 5.49 -32.39 0.61
N GLU A 346 5.28 -31.09 0.82
CA GLU A 346 4.08 -30.37 0.40
C GLU A 346 4.32 -29.67 -0.93
N THR A 347 3.56 -30.07 -1.96
CA THR A 347 3.60 -29.43 -3.28
C THR A 347 2.81 -28.14 -3.27
N ILE A 348 3.46 -27.03 -3.64
CA ILE A 348 2.82 -25.71 -3.76
C ILE A 348 2.13 -25.63 -5.13
N PRO A 349 0.79 -25.50 -5.20
CA PRO A 349 0.12 -25.33 -6.47
C PRO A 349 0.47 -23.97 -7.08
N LEU A 350 0.99 -23.96 -8.30
CA LEU A 350 1.33 -22.72 -9.00
C LEU A 350 0.14 -22.21 -9.82
N PRO A 351 -0.05 -20.88 -9.91
CA PRO A 351 -1.08 -20.31 -10.77
C PRO A 351 -0.86 -20.74 -12.24
N GLY A 352 -1.90 -21.32 -12.83
CA GLY A 352 -1.84 -21.75 -14.22
C GLY A 352 -1.27 -23.16 -14.46
N GLU A 353 -0.83 -23.88 -13.44
CA GLU A 353 -0.29 -25.24 -13.58
C GLU A 353 -1.28 -26.23 -14.23
N ASN A 354 -2.58 -26.06 -13.93
CA ASN A 354 -3.65 -26.87 -14.46
C ASN A 354 -4.26 -26.34 -15.77
N LEU A 355 -3.74 -25.22 -16.30
CA LEU A 355 -4.25 -24.63 -17.53
C LEU A 355 -3.58 -25.26 -18.74
N VAL A 356 -4.38 -25.85 -19.63
CA VAL A 356 -3.93 -26.45 -20.90
C VAL A 356 -4.47 -25.59 -22.02
N GLN A 357 -3.66 -25.40 -23.07
CA GLN A 357 -4.15 -24.79 -24.30
C GLN A 357 -5.24 -25.65 -24.90
N PRO A 358 -6.43 -25.10 -25.24
CA PRO A 358 -7.49 -25.85 -25.87
C PRO A 358 -7.04 -26.33 -27.23
N GLY A 359 -7.45 -27.53 -27.61
CA GLY A 359 -7.22 -28.04 -28.95
C GLY A 359 -7.84 -27.15 -30.04
N ASN A 360 -7.39 -27.25 -31.30
CA ASN A 360 -7.85 -26.41 -32.42
C ASN A 360 -9.39 -26.33 -32.51
N MET A 361 -10.09 -27.45 -32.28
CA MET A 361 -11.56 -27.47 -32.28
C MET A 361 -12.14 -26.69 -31.07
N GLY A 362 -11.55 -26.81 -29.90
CA GLY A 362 -11.95 -26.07 -28.71
C GLY A 362 -11.77 -24.57 -28.87
N ALA A 363 -10.62 -24.13 -29.37
CA ALA A 363 -10.28 -22.74 -29.57
C ALA A 363 -11.12 -22.08 -30.67
N PHE A 364 -11.14 -22.68 -31.89
CA PHE A 364 -11.72 -22.05 -33.09
C PHE A 364 -13.23 -22.30 -33.28
N LEU A 365 -13.73 -23.47 -32.89
CA LEU A 365 -15.15 -23.79 -33.06
C LEU A 365 -16.01 -23.47 -31.86
N LEU A 366 -15.47 -23.63 -30.64
CA LEU A 366 -16.21 -23.42 -29.39
C LEU A 366 -15.81 -22.13 -28.67
N GLY A 367 -14.84 -21.36 -29.17
CA GLY A 367 -14.37 -20.11 -28.56
C GLY A 367 -13.78 -20.28 -27.14
N ARG A 368 -13.24 -21.47 -26.83
CA ARG A 368 -12.63 -21.74 -25.53
C ARG A 368 -11.25 -21.09 -25.50
N LEU A 369 -10.98 -20.28 -24.48
CA LEU A 369 -9.67 -19.66 -24.30
C LEU A 369 -8.71 -20.55 -23.54
N VAL A 370 -9.23 -21.40 -22.63
CA VAL A 370 -8.44 -22.26 -21.75
C VAL A 370 -9.24 -23.53 -21.43
N GLU A 371 -8.57 -24.67 -21.24
CA GLU A 371 -9.11 -25.90 -20.68
C GLU A 371 -8.35 -26.27 -19.40
N GLU A 372 -9.05 -26.79 -18.38
CA GLU A 372 -8.39 -27.41 -17.23
C GLU A 372 -7.97 -28.84 -17.55
N ARG A 373 -6.87 -29.29 -16.93
CA ARG A 373 -6.30 -30.64 -17.13
C ARG A 373 -7.30 -31.77 -16.85
N ASP A 374 -8.32 -31.51 -16.04
CA ASP A 374 -9.41 -32.45 -15.69
C ASP A 374 -10.63 -32.36 -16.61
N GLY A 375 -10.54 -31.68 -17.74
CA GLY A 375 -11.61 -31.58 -18.75
C GLY A 375 -12.78 -30.68 -18.38
N LYS A 376 -12.67 -29.92 -17.27
CA LYS A 376 -13.63 -28.89 -16.90
C LYS A 376 -13.25 -27.57 -17.56
N ALA A 377 -14.12 -27.06 -18.44
CA ALA A 377 -13.93 -25.76 -19.05
C ALA A 377 -14.20 -24.64 -18.03
N THR A 378 -13.18 -23.94 -17.58
CA THR A 378 -13.33 -22.74 -16.76
C THR A 378 -13.15 -21.50 -17.61
N LYS A 379 -14.06 -20.54 -17.44
CA LYS A 379 -13.95 -19.22 -18.10
C LYS A 379 -12.87 -18.33 -17.50
N TYR A 380 -12.43 -18.64 -16.26
CA TYR A 380 -11.43 -17.87 -15.53
C TYR A 380 -10.53 -18.82 -14.71
N PRO A 381 -9.22 -18.58 -14.68
CA PRO A 381 -8.32 -19.34 -13.81
C PRO A 381 -8.65 -19.03 -12.34
N ILE A 382 -9.21 -20.02 -11.65
CA ILE A 382 -9.39 -19.96 -10.19
C ILE A 382 -8.35 -20.92 -9.61
N GLY A 383 -7.28 -20.39 -9.01
CA GLY A 383 -6.29 -21.18 -8.31
C GLY A 383 -5.94 -20.49 -6.97
N SER A 384 -5.83 -21.26 -5.90
CA SER A 384 -5.15 -20.82 -4.70
C SER A 384 -3.65 -20.78 -5.01
N VAL A 385 -3.05 -19.65 -4.96
CA VAL A 385 -1.60 -19.49 -4.97
C VAL A 385 -1.12 -19.87 -3.58
N GLY A 386 0.01 -20.56 -3.42
CA GLY A 386 0.56 -21.08 -2.16
C GLY A 386 0.69 -20.10 -0.97
N LEU A 387 0.01 -18.98 -1.03
CA LEU A 387 -0.30 -18.05 0.05
C LEU A 387 -1.75 -18.29 0.45
N GLU A 388 -2.03 -18.56 1.72
CA GLU A 388 -3.40 -18.58 2.22
C GLU A 388 -4.08 -17.25 1.90
N MET A 389 -5.17 -17.29 1.14
CA MET A 389 -6.04 -16.14 0.97
C MET A 389 -6.93 -16.01 2.20
N PRO A 390 -7.20 -14.79 2.69
CA PRO A 390 -8.03 -14.56 3.86
C PRO A 390 -9.50 -14.97 3.65
#